data_45995f249baa47080e4a69175cf5244d
#
_entry.id   45995f249baa47080e4a69175cf5244d
#
_cell.length_a   1.000
_cell.length_b   1.000
_cell.length_c   1.000
_cell.angle_alpha   90.00
_cell.angle_beta   90.00
_cell.angle_gamma   90.00
#
_symmetry.space_group_name_H-M   'P 1'
#
loop_
_entity.id
_entity.type
_entity.pdbx_description
1 polymer ?
#
loop_
_entity_poly.entity_id
_entity_poly.type
_entity_poly.pdbx_seq_one_letter_code
_entity_poly.pdbx_strand_id
1 'polypeptide(L)'
;MRATNLYAPTLRETPAEAEVRSHQLMLRAGMIRKAAGGLYTYMPLAWRTLKKIMNIVREEMDAAGGQEIAMPIVQPSEIWKETGRWAVYGDEMFRVSDRHGREFCLGPTHEEMVTTLIRDEVRSYKQLPLMLYQIQNKYRDEIRPRFGLMRGREFIMKDLYSFDKDEEGMNESYKKMYDAYTNVFTRMGLEFRPVEADNGAIGGGHSHEFTVLAEAGESNIAYCSSCDYAASDEKAELKVIKAEPEEMKALQKVSTPDAHTIEKVAQYLQLPLEKTIKAVAFQSEKGELILAFVRGDHDVNDVKVVNLFEDAIELHMAEDEAITAAGGVAGFMSPIGIKEGTKVVVDATVMEMYNACAGANEKDAHFINVNPSRDFKNVIVADIRMIKEGDACPHCGAPVKMTRGIEAGQVFTLGTKYSKSLHATFLDENGKEKLLVMGCYGIGVSRTMAAAIEQNNDENGIIWPRAIAPFEVVVVPVNAKDEAQLSLAEEIYNGLKANGADALLDDRKDRAGVKFKDADLIGYPLRITVGPKAVNEDTVELKIRRNGETVTCSKAEAAAKALELLKNL
;
A
#
# COMPACT_ATOMS: atom_id res chain seq x y z
N MET A 1 -13.97 30.72 6.23
CA MET A 1 -15.37 30.20 6.02
C MET A 1 -16.13 30.29 7.35
N ARG A 2 -17.50 30.36 7.33
CA ARG A 2 -18.32 30.26 8.54
C ARG A 2 -18.94 28.87 8.64
N ALA A 3 -19.04 28.33 9.85
CA ALA A 3 -19.57 26.98 10.07
C ALA A 3 -21.07 26.87 9.75
N THR A 4 -21.83 27.96 9.90
CA THR A 4 -23.24 28.02 9.45
C THR A 4 -23.42 27.81 7.93
N ASN A 5 -22.38 28.02 7.15
CA ASN A 5 -22.36 27.82 5.69
C ASN A 5 -21.63 26.53 5.28
N LEU A 6 -21.12 25.76 6.24
CA LEU A 6 -20.38 24.52 5.98
C LEU A 6 -21.29 23.32 6.21
N TYR A 7 -21.47 22.50 5.19
CA TYR A 7 -22.17 21.22 5.33
C TYR A 7 -21.23 20.15 5.88
N ALA A 8 -21.20 19.98 7.19
CA ALA A 8 -20.40 19.02 7.93
C ALA A 8 -21.23 18.28 8.99
N PRO A 9 -22.10 17.34 8.57
CA PRO A 9 -23.02 16.62 9.46
C PRO A 9 -22.27 15.57 10.29
N THR A 10 -21.86 15.92 11.51
CA THR A 10 -21.20 15.00 12.44
C THR A 10 -22.18 13.98 13.02
N LEU A 11 -21.68 12.79 13.34
CA LEU A 11 -22.43 11.71 13.97
C LEU A 11 -21.92 11.46 15.39
N ARG A 12 -22.85 11.20 16.34
CA ARG A 12 -22.50 10.85 17.71
C ARG A 12 -21.99 9.41 17.83
N GLU A 13 -22.66 8.50 17.13
CA GLU A 13 -22.38 7.07 17.17
C GLU A 13 -21.58 6.65 15.93
N THR A 14 -20.79 5.60 16.09
CA THR A 14 -20.04 4.99 14.99
C THR A 14 -20.97 4.04 14.24
N PRO A 15 -21.13 4.17 12.91
CA PRO A 15 -21.86 3.20 12.10
C PRO A 15 -21.26 1.79 12.25
N ALA A 16 -22.13 0.78 12.37
CA ALA A 16 -21.74 -0.62 12.64
C ALA A 16 -20.85 -1.23 11.55
N GLU A 17 -20.92 -0.72 10.31
CA GLU A 17 -20.11 -1.16 9.18
C GLU A 17 -18.67 -0.65 9.17
N ALA A 18 -18.33 0.28 10.09
CA ALA A 18 -17.00 0.88 10.13
C ALA A 18 -16.08 0.09 11.06
N GLU A 19 -15.15 -0.65 10.48
CA GLU A 19 -14.24 -1.56 11.21
C GLU A 19 -13.00 -0.83 11.74
N VAL A 20 -12.25 -0.14 10.86
CA VAL A 20 -11.00 0.53 11.20
C VAL A 20 -11.23 1.97 11.65
N ARG A 21 -10.27 2.51 12.41
CA ARG A 21 -10.40 3.81 13.06
C ARG A 21 -10.59 4.97 12.08
N SER A 22 -9.84 4.99 10.99
CA SER A 22 -10.00 6.03 9.95
C SER A 22 -11.39 6.03 9.34
N HIS A 23 -11.96 4.86 9.03
CA HIS A 23 -13.32 4.74 8.49
C HIS A 23 -14.37 5.26 9.49
N GLN A 24 -14.25 4.85 10.76
CA GLN A 24 -15.12 5.32 11.86
C GLN A 24 -15.10 6.85 11.98
N LEU A 25 -13.89 7.43 12.02
CA LEU A 25 -13.72 8.86 12.22
C LEU A 25 -14.19 9.68 11.01
N MET A 26 -13.90 9.23 9.77
CA MET A 26 -14.37 9.91 8.56
C MET A 26 -15.90 9.96 8.47
N LEU A 27 -16.59 8.87 8.82
CA LEU A 27 -18.06 8.85 8.87
C LEU A 27 -18.60 9.77 9.98
N ARG A 28 -18.04 9.68 11.19
CA ARG A 28 -18.46 10.49 12.33
C ARG A 28 -18.19 11.97 12.13
N ALA A 29 -17.03 12.33 11.60
CA ALA A 29 -16.68 13.73 11.32
C ALA A 29 -17.42 14.34 10.12
N GLY A 30 -18.30 13.58 9.47
CA GLY A 30 -19.04 14.07 8.30
C GLY A 30 -18.17 14.31 7.07
N MET A 31 -17.09 13.55 6.94
CA MET A 31 -16.15 13.66 5.82
C MET A 31 -16.57 12.82 4.61
N ILE A 32 -17.11 11.64 4.85
CA ILE A 32 -17.58 10.75 3.77
C ILE A 32 -18.99 10.22 4.05
N ARG A 33 -19.68 9.82 2.99
CA ARG A 33 -20.93 9.04 3.06
C ARG A 33 -20.90 7.92 2.04
N LYS A 34 -21.30 6.74 2.47
CA LYS A 34 -21.37 5.55 1.62
C LYS A 34 -22.52 5.66 0.63
N ALA A 35 -22.22 5.49 -0.64
CA ALA A 35 -23.22 5.36 -1.71
C ALA A 35 -23.55 3.86 -1.96
N ALA A 36 -22.52 3.02 -2.02
CA ALA A 36 -22.61 1.57 -2.13
C ALA A 36 -21.33 0.93 -1.55
N GLY A 37 -21.20 -0.38 -1.59
CA GLY A 37 -19.98 -1.08 -1.16
C GLY A 37 -18.76 -0.59 -1.94
N GLY A 38 -17.79 0.01 -1.26
CA GLY A 38 -16.57 0.56 -1.86
C GLY A 38 -16.75 1.87 -2.65
N LEU A 39 -17.93 2.49 -2.60
CA LEU A 39 -18.25 3.75 -3.26
C LEU A 39 -18.65 4.80 -2.23
N TYR A 40 -17.95 5.95 -2.21
CA TYR A 40 -18.15 7.00 -1.22
C TYR A 40 -18.28 8.39 -1.86
N THR A 41 -19.19 9.19 -1.29
CA THR A 41 -19.22 10.62 -1.54
C THR A 41 -18.24 11.32 -0.61
N TYR A 42 -17.31 12.10 -1.17
CA TYR A 42 -16.44 12.99 -0.40
C TYR A 42 -17.19 14.26 -0.04
N MET A 43 -17.44 14.47 1.25
CA MET A 43 -18.11 15.64 1.78
C MET A 43 -17.18 16.86 1.84
N PRO A 44 -17.66 18.08 2.07
CA PRO A 44 -16.85 19.29 1.97
C PRO A 44 -15.54 19.28 2.75
N LEU A 45 -15.51 18.72 3.96
CA LEU A 45 -14.28 18.61 4.77
C LEU A 45 -13.25 17.65 4.12
N ALA A 46 -13.70 16.46 3.70
CA ALA A 46 -12.81 15.51 3.01
C ALA A 46 -12.29 16.10 1.70
N TRP A 47 -13.16 16.76 0.93
CA TRP A 47 -12.77 17.33 -0.35
C TRP A 47 -11.74 18.47 -0.20
N ARG A 48 -11.80 19.22 0.90
CA ARG A 48 -10.76 20.21 1.24
C ARG A 48 -9.42 19.56 1.52
N THR A 49 -9.39 18.50 2.33
CA THR A 49 -8.18 17.72 2.62
C THR A 49 -7.62 17.08 1.35
N LEU A 50 -8.46 16.42 0.55
CA LEU A 50 -8.02 15.82 -0.72
C LEU A 50 -7.42 16.85 -1.68
N LYS A 51 -8.00 18.04 -1.79
CA LYS A 51 -7.40 19.13 -2.60
C LYS A 51 -6.02 19.54 -2.11
N LYS A 52 -5.79 19.62 -0.78
CA LYS A 52 -4.48 19.93 -0.22
C LYS A 52 -3.47 18.82 -0.52
N ILE A 53 -3.87 17.55 -0.37
CA ILE A 53 -3.06 16.40 -0.75
C ILE A 53 -2.71 16.47 -2.24
N MET A 54 -3.71 16.64 -3.12
CA MET A 54 -3.50 16.76 -4.56
C MET A 54 -2.57 17.92 -4.94
N ASN A 55 -2.64 19.05 -4.23
CA ASN A 55 -1.76 20.20 -4.49
C ASN A 55 -0.31 19.91 -4.10
N ILE A 56 -0.07 19.29 -2.93
CA ILE A 56 1.27 18.86 -2.55
C ILE A 56 1.85 17.89 -3.59
N VAL A 57 1.03 16.95 -4.06
CA VAL A 57 1.43 16.00 -5.10
C VAL A 57 1.78 16.72 -6.40
N ARG A 58 0.96 17.66 -6.88
CA ARG A 58 1.24 18.46 -8.09
C ARG A 58 2.56 19.19 -7.99
N GLU A 59 2.76 19.93 -6.90
CA GLU A 59 3.97 20.72 -6.69
C GLU A 59 5.24 19.86 -6.77
N GLU A 60 5.23 18.66 -6.19
CA GLU A 60 6.38 17.74 -6.24
C GLU A 60 6.54 17.06 -7.61
N MET A 61 5.43 16.72 -8.29
CA MET A 61 5.49 16.18 -9.65
C MET A 61 6.03 17.19 -10.65
N ASP A 62 5.51 18.44 -10.60
CA ASP A 62 5.97 19.53 -11.46
C ASP A 62 7.44 19.86 -11.20
N ALA A 63 7.86 19.91 -9.93
CA ALA A 63 9.27 20.15 -9.54
C ALA A 63 10.22 19.05 -10.05
N ALA A 64 9.72 17.80 -10.16
CA ALA A 64 10.49 16.69 -10.71
C ALA A 64 10.51 16.65 -12.25
N GLY A 65 9.80 17.58 -12.92
CA GLY A 65 9.72 17.68 -14.37
C GLY A 65 8.53 16.95 -15.02
N GLY A 66 7.56 16.51 -14.20
CA GLY A 66 6.30 15.95 -14.67
C GLY A 66 5.39 17.02 -15.27
N GLN A 67 4.53 16.63 -16.21
CA GLN A 67 3.55 17.49 -16.87
C GLN A 67 2.15 16.91 -16.66
N GLU A 68 1.22 17.72 -16.12
CA GLU A 68 -0.15 17.25 -15.85
C GLU A 68 -0.95 17.17 -17.16
N ILE A 69 -1.60 16.02 -17.37
CA ILE A 69 -2.56 15.78 -18.46
C ILE A 69 -3.87 15.24 -17.89
N ALA A 70 -4.90 15.14 -18.70
CA ALA A 70 -6.16 14.50 -18.35
C ALA A 70 -6.55 13.49 -19.44
N MET A 71 -6.49 12.21 -19.11
CA MET A 71 -6.84 11.12 -20.02
C MET A 71 -8.29 10.65 -19.78
N PRO A 72 -8.96 10.06 -20.80
CA PRO A 72 -10.29 9.48 -20.62
C PRO A 72 -10.31 8.35 -19.58
N ILE A 73 -11.37 8.30 -18.77
CA ILE A 73 -11.64 7.19 -17.85
C ILE A 73 -12.17 5.98 -18.62
N VAL A 74 -13.03 6.23 -19.61
CA VAL A 74 -13.57 5.16 -20.48
C VAL A 74 -12.52 4.83 -21.52
N GLN A 75 -11.99 3.60 -21.44
CA GLN A 75 -10.89 3.14 -22.28
C GLN A 75 -11.37 2.09 -23.26
N PRO A 76 -10.92 2.13 -24.55
CA PRO A 76 -11.28 1.13 -25.54
C PRO A 76 -10.66 -0.22 -25.23
N SER A 77 -11.39 -1.33 -25.43
CA SER A 77 -10.92 -2.69 -25.16
C SER A 77 -9.73 -3.10 -26.05
N GLU A 78 -9.58 -2.49 -27.21
CA GLU A 78 -8.58 -2.83 -28.22
C GLU A 78 -7.16 -2.70 -27.66
N ILE A 79 -6.84 -1.59 -26.98
CA ILE A 79 -5.51 -1.35 -26.41
C ILE A 79 -5.17 -2.34 -25.29
N TRP A 80 -6.17 -2.77 -24.51
CA TRP A 80 -6.02 -3.78 -23.48
C TRP A 80 -5.87 -5.19 -24.04
N LYS A 81 -6.51 -5.48 -25.18
CA LYS A 81 -6.36 -6.74 -25.92
C LYS A 81 -4.99 -6.82 -26.59
N GLU A 82 -4.47 -5.68 -27.09
CA GLU A 82 -3.14 -5.58 -27.70
C GLU A 82 -2.01 -5.89 -26.69
N THR A 83 -2.16 -5.47 -25.42
CA THR A 83 -1.22 -5.83 -24.34
C THR A 83 -1.48 -7.22 -23.73
N GLY A 84 -2.59 -7.88 -24.06
CA GLY A 84 -3.03 -9.13 -23.44
C GLY A 84 -3.67 -8.96 -22.04
N ARG A 85 -3.64 -7.75 -21.47
CA ARG A 85 -4.14 -7.51 -20.11
C ARG A 85 -5.66 -7.53 -19.98
N TRP A 86 -6.40 -7.47 -21.09
CA TRP A 86 -7.86 -7.64 -21.07
C TRP A 86 -8.31 -8.94 -20.40
N ALA A 87 -7.60 -10.04 -20.67
CA ALA A 87 -7.88 -11.34 -20.07
C ALA A 87 -7.28 -11.46 -18.65
N VAL A 88 -6.04 -11.00 -18.48
CA VAL A 88 -5.30 -11.11 -17.21
C VAL A 88 -5.95 -10.34 -16.06
N TYR A 89 -6.54 -9.16 -16.35
CA TYR A 89 -7.21 -8.36 -15.33
C TYR A 89 -8.51 -8.99 -14.79
N GLY A 90 -9.05 -9.98 -15.49
CA GLY A 90 -10.18 -10.79 -15.03
C GLY A 90 -11.43 -9.95 -14.69
N ASP A 91 -12.11 -10.38 -13.63
CA ASP A 91 -13.36 -9.78 -13.16
C ASP A 91 -13.15 -8.48 -12.34
N GLU A 92 -11.92 -8.15 -11.98
CA GLU A 92 -11.60 -6.88 -11.30
C GLU A 92 -11.78 -5.66 -12.23
N MET A 93 -11.84 -5.87 -13.53
CA MET A 93 -12.06 -4.82 -14.51
C MET A 93 -13.54 -4.54 -14.72
N PHE A 94 -14.00 -3.30 -14.47
CA PHE A 94 -15.33 -2.85 -14.89
C PHE A 94 -15.42 -2.76 -16.41
N ARG A 95 -16.04 -3.76 -17.04
CA ARG A 95 -16.28 -3.80 -18.48
C ARG A 95 -17.64 -3.20 -18.80
N VAL A 96 -17.67 -2.35 -19.81
CA VAL A 96 -18.88 -1.66 -20.26
C VAL A 96 -19.03 -1.75 -21.77
N SER A 97 -20.25 -1.66 -22.28
CA SER A 97 -20.51 -1.61 -23.71
C SER A 97 -21.26 -0.31 -24.06
N ASP A 98 -20.92 0.27 -25.21
CA ASP A 98 -21.70 1.37 -25.73
C ASP A 98 -22.99 0.88 -26.42
N ARG A 99 -23.83 1.82 -26.85
CA ARG A 99 -25.09 1.52 -27.55
C ARG A 99 -24.92 0.80 -28.89
N HIS A 100 -23.70 0.75 -29.43
CA HIS A 100 -23.35 0.04 -30.66
C HIS A 100 -22.70 -1.33 -30.39
N GLY A 101 -22.61 -1.76 -29.13
CA GLY A 101 -22.01 -3.03 -28.73
C GLY A 101 -20.49 -3.05 -28.74
N ARG A 102 -19.81 -1.90 -28.82
CA ARG A 102 -18.36 -1.81 -28.68
C ARG A 102 -17.97 -1.94 -27.20
N GLU A 103 -16.92 -2.71 -26.95
CA GLU A 103 -16.42 -2.98 -25.60
C GLU A 103 -15.46 -1.88 -25.13
N PHE A 104 -15.60 -1.48 -23.89
CA PHE A 104 -14.76 -0.54 -23.17
C PHE A 104 -14.55 -1.05 -21.74
N CYS A 105 -13.63 -0.42 -21.01
CA CYS A 105 -13.57 -0.56 -19.55
C CYS A 105 -13.52 0.83 -18.87
N LEU A 106 -13.86 0.86 -17.59
CA LEU A 106 -13.53 1.98 -16.72
C LEU A 106 -12.09 1.78 -16.25
N GLY A 107 -11.21 2.73 -16.53
CA GLY A 107 -9.77 2.57 -16.34
C GLY A 107 -9.35 2.20 -14.92
N PRO A 108 -8.86 0.98 -14.68
CA PRO A 108 -8.24 0.61 -13.40
C PRO A 108 -6.84 1.20 -13.26
N THR A 109 -6.21 1.50 -14.38
CA THR A 109 -4.90 2.16 -14.57
C THR A 109 -4.81 2.70 -16.01
N HIS A 110 -3.71 3.37 -16.41
CA HIS A 110 -3.63 4.04 -17.71
C HIS A 110 -2.33 3.77 -18.50
N GLU A 111 -1.61 2.67 -18.23
CA GLU A 111 -0.41 2.31 -18.99
C GLU A 111 -0.70 2.21 -20.49
N GLU A 112 -1.77 1.51 -20.86
CA GLU A 112 -2.19 1.34 -22.25
C GLU A 112 -2.53 2.68 -22.92
N MET A 113 -3.31 3.50 -22.22
CA MET A 113 -3.77 4.80 -22.73
C MET A 113 -2.59 5.75 -23.01
N VAL A 114 -1.70 5.91 -22.04
CA VAL A 114 -0.57 6.83 -22.15
C VAL A 114 0.45 6.32 -23.17
N THR A 115 0.71 5.00 -23.22
CA THR A 115 1.63 4.43 -24.20
C THR A 115 1.10 4.60 -25.62
N THR A 116 -0.21 4.40 -25.83
CA THR A 116 -0.84 4.64 -27.13
C THR A 116 -0.75 6.12 -27.55
N LEU A 117 -0.98 7.06 -26.61
CA LEU A 117 -0.79 8.49 -26.86
C LEU A 117 0.66 8.79 -27.32
N ILE A 118 1.64 8.29 -26.58
CA ILE A 118 3.06 8.58 -26.83
C ILE A 118 3.56 7.87 -28.08
N ARG A 119 3.09 6.66 -28.39
CA ARG A 119 3.37 5.94 -29.64
C ARG A 119 3.13 6.82 -30.87
N ASP A 120 2.08 7.61 -30.84
CA ASP A 120 1.68 8.42 -32.00
C ASP A 120 2.36 9.80 -32.05
N GLU A 121 2.92 10.28 -30.93
CA GLU A 121 3.48 11.63 -30.79
C GLU A 121 5.02 11.69 -30.73
N VAL A 122 5.68 10.69 -30.10
CA VAL A 122 7.14 10.67 -29.97
C VAL A 122 7.78 9.97 -31.16
N ARG A 123 8.71 10.67 -31.84
CA ARG A 123 9.40 10.18 -33.04
C ARG A 123 10.92 10.15 -32.89
N SER A 124 11.48 10.89 -31.94
CA SER A 124 12.93 11.09 -31.83
C SER A 124 13.39 11.10 -30.38
N TYR A 125 14.60 10.57 -30.16
CA TYR A 125 15.27 10.61 -28.84
C TYR A 125 15.36 12.03 -28.24
N LYS A 126 15.31 13.09 -29.06
CA LYS A 126 15.35 14.48 -28.62
C LYS A 126 14.12 14.92 -27.81
N GLN A 127 13.04 14.15 -27.88
CA GLN A 127 11.80 14.38 -27.13
C GLN A 127 11.82 13.69 -25.77
N LEU A 128 12.86 12.92 -25.46
CA LEU A 128 13.02 12.14 -24.24
C LEU A 128 14.09 12.76 -23.30
N PRO A 129 14.01 12.58 -21.99
CA PRO A 129 12.93 11.89 -21.28
C PRO A 129 11.62 12.67 -21.27
N LEU A 130 10.51 11.98 -21.17
CA LEU A 130 9.17 12.57 -21.05
C LEU A 130 8.45 11.98 -19.84
N MET A 131 7.88 12.84 -18.99
CA MET A 131 7.11 12.44 -17.82
C MET A 131 5.74 13.10 -17.87
N LEU A 132 4.68 12.28 -17.94
CA LEU A 132 3.28 12.73 -17.97
C LEU A 132 2.52 12.15 -16.80
N TYR A 133 1.72 12.98 -16.10
CA TYR A 133 0.90 12.51 -14.98
C TYR A 133 -0.53 13.06 -15.03
N GLN A 134 -1.40 12.38 -14.32
CA GLN A 134 -2.76 12.85 -14.03
C GLN A 134 -3.14 12.58 -12.58
N ILE A 135 -4.13 13.30 -12.08
CA ILE A 135 -4.84 12.99 -10.85
C ILE A 135 -6.29 12.71 -11.23
N GLN A 136 -6.68 11.43 -11.21
CA GLN A 136 -7.91 10.97 -11.81
C GLN A 136 -8.53 9.83 -11.02
N ASN A 137 -9.84 9.63 -11.12
CA ASN A 137 -10.52 8.47 -10.59
C ASN A 137 -10.06 7.18 -11.29
N LYS A 138 -9.95 6.12 -10.52
CA LYS A 138 -9.72 4.75 -10.97
C LYS A 138 -10.84 3.85 -10.50
N TYR A 139 -11.08 2.77 -11.25
CA TYR A 139 -12.18 1.85 -11.02
C TYR A 139 -11.68 0.42 -11.01
N ARG A 140 -11.88 -0.28 -9.88
CA ARG A 140 -11.55 -1.70 -9.73
C ARG A 140 -12.73 -2.40 -9.07
N ASP A 141 -13.28 -3.46 -9.67
CA ASP A 141 -14.41 -4.20 -9.10
C ASP A 141 -13.93 -5.14 -7.99
N GLU A 142 -13.48 -4.54 -6.92
CA GLU A 142 -13.02 -5.25 -5.73
C GLU A 142 -14.10 -6.20 -5.22
N ILE A 143 -13.78 -7.48 -5.09
CA ILE A 143 -14.70 -8.52 -4.60
C ILE A 143 -15.14 -8.17 -3.16
N ARG A 144 -14.21 -7.73 -2.31
CA ARG A 144 -14.44 -7.41 -0.91
C ARG A 144 -13.89 -6.01 -0.56
N PRO A 145 -14.60 -4.93 -0.97
CA PRO A 145 -14.21 -3.59 -0.55
C PRO A 145 -14.35 -3.48 0.97
N ARG A 146 -13.31 -2.95 1.62
CA ARG A 146 -13.23 -2.89 3.09
C ARG A 146 -12.45 -1.67 3.55
N PHE A 147 -12.55 -1.36 4.84
CA PHE A 147 -11.81 -0.31 5.51
C PHE A 147 -12.00 1.10 4.89
N GLY A 148 -13.22 1.40 4.41
CA GLY A 148 -13.57 2.71 3.88
C GLY A 148 -12.78 3.06 2.62
N LEU A 149 -11.94 4.10 2.69
CA LEU A 149 -11.17 4.58 1.53
C LEU A 149 -9.85 3.82 1.30
N MET A 150 -9.50 2.85 2.13
CA MET A 150 -8.27 2.07 1.93
C MET A 150 -8.40 1.11 0.76
N ARG A 151 -9.56 0.46 0.63
CA ARG A 151 -9.83 -0.49 -0.44
C ARG A 151 -11.26 -0.34 -0.96
N GLY A 152 -11.42 0.55 -1.93
CA GLY A 152 -12.70 0.88 -2.57
C GLY A 152 -12.73 0.53 -4.03
N ARG A 153 -13.93 0.56 -4.64
CA ARG A 153 -14.16 0.32 -6.06
C ARG A 153 -13.93 1.54 -6.94
N GLU A 154 -14.08 2.72 -6.38
CA GLU A 154 -13.74 3.99 -7.00
C GLU A 154 -12.86 4.78 -6.05
N PHE A 155 -11.72 5.28 -6.53
CA PHE A 155 -10.74 6.01 -5.74
C PHE A 155 -9.97 7.01 -6.60
N ILE A 156 -9.38 8.01 -5.95
CA ILE A 156 -8.56 9.02 -6.62
C ILE A 156 -7.09 8.59 -6.54
N MET A 157 -6.44 8.54 -7.70
CA MET A 157 -5.02 8.22 -7.84
C MET A 157 -4.29 9.30 -8.63
N LYS A 158 -3.08 9.63 -8.23
CA LYS A 158 -2.09 10.25 -9.10
C LYS A 158 -1.30 9.12 -9.76
N ASP A 159 -1.28 9.09 -11.04
CA ASP A 159 -0.47 8.19 -11.84
C ASP A 159 0.41 8.99 -12.80
N LEU A 160 1.73 8.77 -12.71
CA LEU A 160 2.75 9.35 -13.57
C LEU A 160 3.41 8.22 -14.36
N TYR A 161 3.77 8.51 -15.60
CA TYR A 161 4.45 7.60 -16.51
C TYR A 161 5.68 8.29 -17.08
N SER A 162 6.85 7.63 -17.00
CA SER A 162 8.06 8.08 -17.66
C SER A 162 8.31 7.30 -18.95
N PHE A 163 8.88 7.98 -19.92
CA PHE A 163 9.33 7.44 -21.18
C PHE A 163 10.77 7.88 -21.39
N ASP A 164 11.65 6.90 -21.51
CA ASP A 164 13.09 7.09 -21.54
C ASP A 164 13.68 6.36 -22.76
N LYS A 165 14.89 6.76 -23.17
CA LYS A 165 15.57 6.17 -24.34
C LYS A 165 16.22 4.82 -24.04
N ASP A 166 16.54 4.56 -22.79
CA ASP A 166 17.26 3.38 -22.30
C ASP A 166 16.99 3.14 -20.81
N GLU A 167 17.53 2.05 -20.27
CA GLU A 167 17.39 1.68 -18.87
C GLU A 167 18.08 2.68 -17.92
N GLU A 168 19.18 3.30 -18.33
CA GLU A 168 19.86 4.31 -17.53
C GLU A 168 18.95 5.53 -17.31
N GLY A 169 18.32 6.04 -18.38
CA GLY A 169 17.33 7.12 -18.32
C GLY A 169 16.12 6.74 -17.46
N MET A 170 15.61 5.52 -17.61
CA MET A 170 14.51 5.01 -16.75
C MET A 170 14.91 5.00 -15.27
N ASN A 171 16.12 4.57 -14.93
CA ASN A 171 16.61 4.54 -13.56
C ASN A 171 16.78 5.97 -12.98
N GLU A 172 17.19 6.94 -13.81
CA GLU A 172 17.21 8.36 -13.43
C GLU A 172 15.79 8.89 -13.15
N SER A 173 14.84 8.59 -14.02
CA SER A 173 13.42 8.94 -13.85
C SER A 173 12.84 8.28 -12.59
N TYR A 174 13.17 7.02 -12.36
CA TYR A 174 12.77 6.28 -11.15
C TYR A 174 13.30 6.97 -9.88
N LYS A 175 14.58 7.32 -9.86
CA LYS A 175 15.17 8.01 -8.71
C LYS A 175 14.52 9.37 -8.45
N LYS A 176 14.24 10.17 -9.49
CA LYS A 176 13.52 11.44 -9.35
C LYS A 176 12.14 11.24 -8.72
N MET A 177 11.41 10.20 -9.12
CA MET A 177 10.11 9.90 -8.57
C MET A 177 10.18 9.37 -7.13
N TYR A 178 11.18 8.55 -6.82
CA TYR A 178 11.43 8.09 -5.45
C TYR A 178 11.69 9.28 -4.50
N ASP A 179 12.55 10.22 -4.93
CA ASP A 179 12.87 11.43 -4.15
C ASP A 179 11.62 12.34 -4.03
N ALA A 180 10.85 12.52 -5.11
CA ALA A 180 9.61 13.29 -5.09
C ALA A 180 8.54 12.69 -4.16
N TYR A 181 8.38 11.36 -4.14
CA TYR A 181 7.46 10.69 -3.21
C TYR A 181 7.88 10.84 -1.76
N THR A 182 9.18 10.75 -1.50
CA THR A 182 9.74 11.03 -0.17
C THR A 182 9.35 12.44 0.28
N ASN A 183 9.47 13.43 -0.59
CA ASN A 183 9.05 14.81 -0.30
C ASN A 183 7.55 14.93 -0.09
N VAL A 184 6.73 14.29 -0.95
CA VAL A 184 5.26 14.31 -0.84
C VAL A 184 4.81 13.86 0.56
N PHE A 185 5.24 12.69 1.01
CA PHE A 185 4.79 12.13 2.29
C PHE A 185 5.41 12.87 3.49
N THR A 186 6.66 13.35 3.37
CA THR A 186 7.31 14.20 4.39
C THR A 186 6.55 15.52 4.56
N ARG A 187 6.22 16.21 3.46
CA ARG A 187 5.44 17.45 3.49
C ARG A 187 4.05 17.28 4.07
N MET A 188 3.46 16.09 3.91
CA MET A 188 2.17 15.74 4.54
C MET A 188 2.29 15.44 6.04
N GLY A 189 3.52 15.36 6.58
CA GLY A 189 3.78 15.07 8.00
C GLY A 189 3.48 13.61 8.37
N LEU A 190 3.67 12.67 7.46
CA LEU A 190 3.42 11.25 7.67
C LEU A 190 4.71 10.50 8.02
N GLU A 191 4.62 9.53 8.90
CA GLU A 191 5.66 8.54 9.14
C GLU A 191 5.50 7.40 8.14
N PHE A 192 6.48 7.20 7.29
CA PHE A 192 6.43 6.21 6.22
C PHE A 192 7.79 5.52 6.03
N ARG A 193 7.77 4.40 5.33
CA ARG A 193 8.98 3.73 4.85
C ARG A 193 8.82 3.39 3.36
N PRO A 194 9.80 3.74 2.53
CA PRO A 194 9.96 3.08 1.25
C PRO A 194 10.40 1.64 1.50
N VAL A 195 9.71 0.67 0.91
CA VAL A 195 10.02 -0.76 1.05
C VAL A 195 10.12 -1.40 -0.32
N GLU A 196 11.08 -2.29 -0.50
CA GLU A 196 11.15 -3.12 -1.70
C GLU A 196 9.89 -3.99 -1.80
N ALA A 197 9.29 -4.05 -2.99
CA ALA A 197 8.02 -4.72 -3.20
C ALA A 197 8.01 -5.57 -4.47
N ASP A 198 7.05 -6.48 -4.54
CA ASP A 198 6.76 -7.23 -5.76
C ASP A 198 6.00 -6.35 -6.76
N ASN A 199 6.16 -6.64 -8.06
CA ASN A 199 5.54 -5.85 -9.13
C ASN A 199 4.13 -6.31 -9.51
N GLY A 200 3.70 -7.47 -9.06
CA GLY A 200 2.38 -8.05 -9.34
C GLY A 200 2.00 -8.06 -10.82
N ALA A 201 0.71 -7.87 -11.11
CA ALA A 201 0.17 -7.85 -12.48
C ALA A 201 0.70 -6.70 -13.37
N ILE A 202 1.23 -5.63 -12.78
CA ILE A 202 1.86 -4.53 -13.52
C ILE A 202 3.13 -5.04 -14.22
N GLY A 203 3.89 -5.91 -13.53
CA GLY A 203 5.15 -6.48 -14.01
C GLY A 203 6.27 -5.44 -14.04
N GLY A 204 7.40 -5.79 -14.63
CA GLY A 204 8.61 -4.98 -14.66
C GLY A 204 9.71 -5.60 -13.78
N GLY A 205 10.78 -4.84 -13.48
CA GLY A 205 11.96 -5.39 -12.81
C GLY A 205 12.09 -5.06 -11.34
N HIS A 206 11.73 -3.85 -10.94
CA HIS A 206 12.03 -3.32 -9.59
C HIS A 206 10.96 -2.33 -9.14
N SER A 207 10.57 -2.39 -7.87
CA SER A 207 9.63 -1.43 -7.31
C SER A 207 9.88 -1.13 -5.83
N HIS A 208 9.44 0.06 -5.40
CA HIS A 208 9.32 0.41 -3.99
C HIS A 208 7.91 0.90 -3.68
N GLU A 209 7.34 0.37 -2.60
CA GLU A 209 6.14 0.91 -1.99
C GLU A 209 6.49 1.97 -0.94
N PHE A 210 5.75 3.07 -0.94
CA PHE A 210 5.78 4.07 0.12
C PHE A 210 4.67 3.76 1.10
N THR A 211 5.04 3.10 2.18
CA THR A 211 4.10 2.54 3.15
C THR A 211 4.04 3.40 4.40
N VAL A 212 2.86 3.97 4.68
CA VAL A 212 2.58 4.73 5.89
C VAL A 212 2.40 3.76 7.05
N LEU A 213 3.18 3.95 8.13
CA LEU A 213 3.17 3.04 9.28
C LEU A 213 1.86 3.17 10.05
N ALA A 214 1.12 2.06 10.20
CA ALA A 214 -0.14 1.99 10.93
C ALA A 214 -0.47 0.54 11.30
N GLU A 215 -0.92 0.31 12.54
CA GLU A 215 -1.26 -1.03 13.04
C GLU A 215 -2.39 -1.71 12.26
N ALA A 216 -3.34 -0.91 11.74
CA ALA A 216 -4.44 -1.39 10.91
C ALA A 216 -4.05 -1.59 9.43
N GLY A 217 -2.77 -1.43 9.07
CA GLY A 217 -2.28 -1.65 7.72
C GLY A 217 -2.42 -3.09 7.26
N GLU A 218 -2.65 -3.29 5.97
CA GLU A 218 -2.76 -4.62 5.36
C GLU A 218 -1.40 -5.19 4.96
N SER A 219 -0.41 -4.33 4.64
CA SER A 219 0.95 -4.75 4.26
C SER A 219 1.79 -5.05 5.49
N ASN A 220 2.38 -6.25 5.52
CA ASN A 220 3.41 -6.58 6.50
C ASN A 220 4.77 -6.15 5.94
N ILE A 221 5.57 -5.51 6.78
CA ILE A 221 6.87 -4.97 6.40
C ILE A 221 7.94 -5.56 7.30
N ALA A 222 8.96 -6.16 6.69
CA ALA A 222 10.19 -6.51 7.35
C ALA A 222 11.18 -5.34 7.22
N TYR A 223 11.76 -4.89 8.34
CA TYR A 223 12.74 -3.83 8.31
C TYR A 223 13.89 -4.08 9.30
N CYS A 224 15.06 -3.58 8.95
CA CYS A 224 16.23 -3.63 9.82
C CYS A 224 16.32 -2.34 10.64
N SER A 225 16.67 -2.47 11.94
CA SER A 225 16.96 -1.31 12.79
C SER A 225 18.42 -0.87 12.75
N SER A 226 19.29 -1.63 12.07
CA SER A 226 20.74 -1.41 12.01
C SER A 226 21.22 -0.91 10.65
N CYS A 227 20.40 -1.02 9.60
CA CYS A 227 20.63 -0.45 8.26
C CYS A 227 19.32 -0.01 7.65
N ASP A 228 19.33 0.47 6.41
CA ASP A 228 18.19 0.99 5.65
C ASP A 228 17.32 -0.07 4.99
N TYR A 229 17.64 -1.37 5.15
CA TYR A 229 16.85 -2.46 4.56
C TYR A 229 15.40 -2.44 5.05
N ALA A 230 14.46 -2.39 4.12
CA ALA A 230 13.04 -2.62 4.33
C ALA A 230 12.41 -3.24 3.07
N ALA A 231 11.56 -4.25 3.27
CA ALA A 231 10.85 -4.93 2.18
C ALA A 231 9.46 -5.38 2.65
N SER A 232 8.51 -5.52 1.71
CA SER A 232 7.26 -6.24 1.97
C SER A 232 7.56 -7.70 2.30
N ASP A 233 6.69 -8.36 3.08
CA ASP A 233 6.87 -9.77 3.40
C ASP A 233 6.86 -10.67 2.15
N GLU A 234 6.15 -10.25 1.10
CA GLU A 234 6.13 -10.93 -0.21
C GLU A 234 7.49 -10.88 -0.92
N LYS A 235 8.24 -9.78 -0.79
CA LYS A 235 9.50 -9.54 -1.50
C LYS A 235 10.75 -9.81 -0.64
N ALA A 236 10.63 -9.74 0.70
CA ALA A 236 11.76 -9.76 1.61
C ALA A 236 12.72 -10.93 1.36
N GLU A 237 13.94 -10.61 1.01
CA GLU A 237 15.01 -11.58 0.81
C GLU A 237 15.55 -12.11 2.14
N LEU A 238 16.04 -13.33 2.12
CA LEU A 238 16.51 -14.01 3.32
C LEU A 238 17.96 -14.45 3.18
N LYS A 239 18.71 -14.19 4.24
CA LYS A 239 20.07 -14.70 4.33
C LYS A 239 20.04 -16.16 4.79
N VAL A 240 20.52 -17.06 3.94
CA VAL A 240 20.68 -18.46 4.31
C VAL A 240 21.83 -18.59 5.31
N ILE A 241 21.51 -19.11 6.49
CA ILE A 241 22.51 -19.45 7.51
C ILE A 241 22.87 -20.92 7.31
N LYS A 242 24.14 -21.20 7.04
CA LYS A 242 24.63 -22.56 6.90
C LYS A 242 24.53 -23.27 8.24
N ALA A 243 23.94 -24.46 8.23
CA ALA A 243 23.96 -25.34 9.42
C ALA A 243 25.36 -25.86 9.69
N GLU A 244 25.67 -26.15 10.95
CA GLU A 244 26.90 -26.88 11.29
C GLU A 244 26.81 -28.29 10.70
N PRO A 245 27.90 -28.79 10.06
CA PRO A 245 27.91 -30.11 9.46
C PRO A 245 27.67 -31.20 10.51
N GLU A 246 26.74 -32.11 10.22
CA GLU A 246 26.49 -33.32 10.99
C GLU A 246 26.88 -34.58 10.18
N GLU A 247 27.22 -35.67 10.86
CA GLU A 247 27.38 -36.96 10.18
C GLU A 247 26.05 -37.43 9.58
N MET A 248 26.04 -37.65 8.26
CA MET A 248 24.84 -38.09 7.53
C MET A 248 24.49 -39.53 7.85
N LYS A 249 23.36 -39.75 8.49
CA LYS A 249 22.82 -41.08 8.78
C LYS A 249 22.14 -41.67 7.54
N ALA A 250 21.98 -43.00 7.53
CA ALA A 250 21.27 -43.68 6.46
C ALA A 250 19.76 -43.29 6.44
N LEU A 251 19.23 -43.00 5.26
CA LEU A 251 17.80 -42.73 5.06
C LEU A 251 16.97 -43.92 5.55
N GLN A 252 15.94 -43.64 6.33
CA GLN A 252 15.04 -44.66 6.86
C GLN A 252 13.58 -44.21 6.76
N LYS A 253 12.72 -45.14 6.35
CA LYS A 253 11.26 -44.94 6.37
C LYS A 253 10.69 -45.50 7.66
N VAL A 254 9.85 -44.71 8.32
CA VAL A 254 9.21 -45.05 9.61
C VAL A 254 7.68 -44.83 9.51
N SER A 255 6.94 -45.65 10.28
CA SER A 255 5.48 -45.47 10.41
C SER A 255 5.18 -44.38 11.43
N THR A 256 4.26 -43.51 11.09
CA THR A 256 3.83 -42.35 11.89
C THR A 256 2.29 -42.22 11.85
N PRO A 257 1.56 -43.17 12.44
CA PRO A 257 0.11 -43.20 12.38
C PRO A 257 -0.50 -41.93 12.96
N ASP A 258 -1.54 -41.40 12.31
CA ASP A 258 -2.27 -40.20 12.70
C ASP A 258 -1.44 -38.88 12.77
N ALA A 259 -0.18 -38.91 12.33
CA ALA A 259 0.73 -37.75 12.34
C ALA A 259 0.78 -37.10 10.93
N HIS A 260 -0.24 -36.33 10.56
CA HIS A 260 -0.39 -35.68 9.25
C HIS A 260 -0.13 -34.17 9.28
N THR A 261 0.15 -33.56 10.45
CA THR A 261 0.62 -32.18 10.57
C THR A 261 2.05 -32.16 11.08
N ILE A 262 2.78 -31.11 10.73
CA ILE A 262 4.21 -31.01 11.07
C ILE A 262 4.47 -31.07 12.57
N GLU A 263 3.58 -30.47 13.38
CA GLU A 263 3.64 -30.51 14.85
C GLU A 263 3.43 -31.92 15.40
N LYS A 264 2.47 -32.67 14.85
CA LYS A 264 2.21 -34.06 15.25
C LYS A 264 3.37 -34.98 14.88
N VAL A 265 3.97 -34.79 13.69
CA VAL A 265 5.16 -35.53 13.26
C VAL A 265 6.32 -35.24 14.19
N ALA A 266 6.61 -33.97 14.47
CA ALA A 266 7.67 -33.54 15.38
C ALA A 266 7.46 -34.14 16.77
N GLN A 267 6.26 -34.10 17.31
CA GLN A 267 5.91 -34.67 18.61
C GLN A 267 6.07 -36.21 18.63
N TYR A 268 5.56 -36.91 17.59
CA TYR A 268 5.59 -38.35 17.49
C TYR A 268 7.04 -38.88 17.43
N LEU A 269 7.88 -38.20 16.64
CA LEU A 269 9.28 -38.58 16.45
C LEU A 269 10.24 -37.96 17.48
N GLN A 270 9.70 -37.12 18.37
CA GLN A 270 10.48 -36.35 19.38
C GLN A 270 11.60 -35.52 18.74
N LEU A 271 11.28 -34.86 17.62
CA LEU A 271 12.15 -33.96 16.89
C LEU A 271 11.74 -32.49 17.09
N PRO A 272 12.68 -31.55 17.08
CA PRO A 272 12.33 -30.13 16.99
C PRO A 272 11.74 -29.82 15.60
N LEU A 273 10.88 -28.79 15.49
CA LEU A 273 10.25 -28.39 14.22
C LEU A 273 11.30 -28.07 13.14
N GLU A 274 12.41 -27.48 13.53
CA GLU A 274 13.54 -27.14 12.64
C GLU A 274 14.21 -28.36 12.00
N LYS A 275 13.97 -29.57 12.50
CA LYS A 275 14.42 -30.83 11.91
C LYS A 275 13.36 -31.50 11.02
N THR A 276 12.25 -30.84 10.77
CA THR A 276 11.20 -31.35 9.88
C THR A 276 11.14 -30.52 8.60
N ILE A 277 10.62 -31.11 7.52
CA ILE A 277 10.43 -30.48 6.23
C ILE A 277 8.93 -30.49 5.90
N LYS A 278 8.35 -29.30 5.73
CA LYS A 278 6.95 -29.07 5.40
C LYS A 278 6.79 -28.95 3.89
N ALA A 279 5.75 -29.59 3.36
CA ALA A 279 5.38 -29.54 1.95
C ALA A 279 4.09 -28.72 1.76
N VAL A 280 4.06 -27.89 0.74
CA VAL A 280 2.86 -27.22 0.24
C VAL A 280 2.72 -27.50 -1.25
N ALA A 281 1.55 -27.92 -1.69
CA ALA A 281 1.27 -28.20 -3.09
C ALA A 281 0.43 -27.08 -3.69
N PHE A 282 0.91 -26.50 -4.77
CA PHE A 282 0.22 -25.49 -5.55
C PHE A 282 -0.12 -26.00 -6.94
N GLN A 283 -1.11 -25.39 -7.54
CA GLN A 283 -1.47 -25.57 -8.93
C GLN A 283 -1.55 -24.20 -9.61
N SER A 284 -0.90 -24.03 -10.76
CA SER A 284 -1.00 -22.81 -11.55
C SER A 284 -2.38 -22.71 -12.23
N GLU A 285 -2.73 -21.54 -12.75
CA GLU A 285 -3.95 -21.33 -13.56
C GLU A 285 -4.01 -22.22 -14.81
N LYS A 286 -2.88 -22.79 -15.24
CA LYS A 286 -2.78 -23.75 -16.35
C LYS A 286 -2.90 -25.21 -15.90
N GLY A 287 -3.12 -25.44 -14.60
CA GLY A 287 -3.25 -26.78 -14.02
C GLY A 287 -1.92 -27.50 -13.74
N GLU A 288 -0.77 -26.83 -13.84
CA GLU A 288 0.54 -27.41 -13.53
C GLU A 288 0.75 -27.51 -12.02
N LEU A 289 1.16 -28.72 -11.56
CA LEU A 289 1.47 -28.97 -10.15
C LEU A 289 2.87 -28.46 -9.80
N ILE A 290 2.97 -27.68 -8.71
CA ILE A 290 4.21 -27.19 -8.13
C ILE A 290 4.25 -27.60 -6.66
N LEU A 291 5.26 -28.38 -6.26
CA LEU A 291 5.47 -28.81 -4.88
C LEU A 291 6.56 -27.94 -4.25
N ALA A 292 6.21 -27.19 -3.21
CA ALA A 292 7.13 -26.32 -2.46
C ALA A 292 7.48 -26.93 -1.11
N PHE A 293 8.76 -26.94 -0.76
CA PHE A 293 9.28 -27.52 0.49
C PHE A 293 10.05 -26.48 1.28
N VAL A 294 9.66 -26.29 2.54
CA VAL A 294 10.32 -25.39 3.50
C VAL A 294 10.63 -26.14 4.80
N ARG A 295 11.49 -25.57 5.64
CA ARG A 295 11.72 -26.10 6.99
C ARG A 295 10.43 -26.04 7.80
N GLY A 296 10.19 -26.99 8.71
CA GLY A 296 8.91 -27.18 9.37
C GLY A 296 8.41 -26.00 10.21
N ASP A 297 9.31 -25.17 10.71
CA ASP A 297 8.99 -23.93 11.43
C ASP A 297 8.82 -22.69 10.53
N HIS A 298 8.87 -22.88 9.19
CA HIS A 298 8.72 -21.82 8.20
C HIS A 298 7.41 -21.97 7.41
N ASP A 299 6.94 -20.87 6.81
CA ASP A 299 5.83 -20.84 5.88
C ASP A 299 6.31 -20.52 4.47
N VAL A 300 5.62 -21.06 3.48
CA VAL A 300 5.91 -20.80 2.07
C VAL A 300 5.36 -19.43 1.69
N ASN A 301 6.14 -18.68 0.92
CA ASN A 301 5.74 -17.46 0.24
C ASN A 301 5.34 -17.82 -1.20
N ASP A 302 4.06 -17.81 -1.50
CA ASP A 302 3.48 -18.16 -2.80
C ASP A 302 3.89 -17.17 -3.90
N VAL A 303 4.04 -15.89 -3.58
CA VAL A 303 4.53 -14.86 -4.51
C VAL A 303 5.97 -15.18 -4.96
N LYS A 304 6.84 -15.58 -4.03
CA LYS A 304 8.21 -16.01 -4.39
C LYS A 304 8.20 -17.28 -5.24
N VAL A 305 7.29 -18.21 -4.95
CA VAL A 305 7.17 -19.46 -5.72
C VAL A 305 6.68 -19.18 -7.14
N VAL A 306 5.62 -18.37 -7.32
CA VAL A 306 5.10 -18.06 -8.66
C VAL A 306 6.13 -17.33 -9.52
N ASN A 307 6.92 -16.43 -8.92
CA ASN A 307 7.95 -15.65 -9.61
C ASN A 307 9.13 -16.50 -10.15
N LEU A 308 9.23 -17.76 -9.77
CA LEU A 308 10.19 -18.71 -10.36
C LEU A 308 9.75 -19.25 -11.74
N PHE A 309 8.50 -19.03 -12.13
CA PHE A 309 7.91 -19.61 -13.34
C PHE A 309 7.33 -18.52 -14.24
N GLU A 310 8.00 -18.24 -15.36
CA GLU A 310 7.58 -17.20 -16.33
C GLU A 310 6.15 -17.41 -16.86
N ASP A 311 5.69 -18.65 -16.88
CA ASP A 311 4.39 -19.06 -17.42
C ASP A 311 3.25 -19.08 -16.39
N ALA A 312 3.52 -18.84 -15.11
CA ALA A 312 2.53 -18.81 -14.03
C ALA A 312 2.24 -17.37 -13.62
N ILE A 313 0.98 -17.04 -13.41
CA ILE A 313 0.51 -15.73 -12.97
C ILE A 313 0.00 -15.82 -11.53
N GLU A 314 -0.66 -16.92 -11.19
CA GLU A 314 -1.31 -17.14 -9.91
C GLU A 314 -1.18 -18.60 -9.48
N LEU A 315 -1.10 -18.84 -8.17
CA LEU A 315 -1.06 -20.17 -7.58
C LEU A 315 -2.28 -20.38 -6.67
N HIS A 316 -2.89 -21.54 -6.81
CA HIS A 316 -3.94 -22.03 -5.91
C HIS A 316 -3.48 -23.28 -5.19
N MET A 317 -4.10 -23.62 -4.07
CA MET A 317 -3.84 -24.90 -3.41
C MET A 317 -4.22 -26.05 -4.36
N ALA A 318 -3.32 -27.01 -4.52
CA ALA A 318 -3.54 -28.13 -5.43
C ALA A 318 -4.60 -29.09 -4.91
N GLU A 319 -5.38 -29.63 -5.83
CA GLU A 319 -6.33 -30.72 -5.55
C GLU A 319 -5.60 -32.05 -5.28
N ASP A 320 -6.18 -32.90 -4.43
CA ASP A 320 -5.59 -34.20 -4.04
C ASP A 320 -5.32 -35.13 -5.23
N GLU A 321 -6.16 -35.04 -6.28
CA GLU A 321 -6.01 -35.78 -7.52
C GLU A 321 -4.71 -35.42 -8.26
N ALA A 322 -4.36 -34.15 -8.31
CA ALA A 322 -3.11 -33.70 -8.94
C ALA A 322 -1.88 -34.19 -8.16
N ILE A 323 -1.93 -34.13 -6.84
CA ILE A 323 -0.87 -34.65 -5.95
C ILE A 323 -0.70 -36.17 -6.15
N THR A 324 -1.81 -36.92 -6.19
CA THR A 324 -1.81 -38.37 -6.39
C THR A 324 -1.28 -38.74 -7.77
N ALA A 325 -1.64 -38.01 -8.83
CA ALA A 325 -1.15 -38.24 -10.19
C ALA A 325 0.38 -38.07 -10.31
N ALA A 326 0.99 -37.20 -9.45
CA ALA A 326 2.43 -37.04 -9.33
C ALA A 326 3.11 -38.06 -8.44
N GLY A 327 2.38 -39.00 -7.84
CA GLY A 327 2.89 -40.03 -6.94
C GLY A 327 3.06 -39.57 -5.50
N GLY A 328 2.47 -38.44 -5.13
CA GLY A 328 2.44 -37.90 -3.76
C GLY A 328 1.19 -38.34 -2.99
N VAL A 329 1.19 -38.10 -1.69
CA VAL A 329 0.03 -38.23 -0.81
C VAL A 329 -0.11 -36.95 0.00
N ALA A 330 -1.25 -36.29 -0.08
CA ALA A 330 -1.54 -35.07 0.66
C ALA A 330 -1.27 -35.27 2.17
N GLY A 331 -0.53 -34.35 2.78
CA GLY A 331 -0.09 -34.43 4.17
C GLY A 331 1.17 -35.28 4.41
N PHE A 332 1.66 -36.05 3.41
CA PHE A 332 2.84 -36.93 3.52
C PHE A 332 3.81 -36.77 2.35
N MET A 333 3.85 -35.60 1.71
CA MET A 333 4.63 -35.35 0.51
C MET A 333 6.15 -35.28 0.80
N SER A 334 6.94 -35.73 -0.18
CA SER A 334 8.39 -35.67 -0.20
C SER A 334 8.91 -35.46 -1.62
N PRO A 335 10.04 -34.78 -1.84
CA PRO A 335 10.73 -34.78 -3.13
C PRO A 335 11.21 -36.17 -3.54
N ILE A 336 11.43 -37.07 -2.57
CA ILE A 336 11.97 -38.42 -2.80
C ILE A 336 10.85 -39.31 -3.39
N GLY A 337 11.01 -39.77 -4.63
CA GLY A 337 10.07 -40.69 -5.27
C GLY A 337 8.90 -40.01 -5.99
N ILE A 338 8.87 -38.70 -6.10
CA ILE A 338 7.93 -37.96 -6.95
C ILE A 338 8.24 -38.24 -8.43
N LYS A 339 7.18 -38.30 -9.24
CA LYS A 339 7.24 -38.54 -10.69
C LYS A 339 8.13 -37.52 -11.38
N GLU A 340 9.00 -38.01 -12.26
CA GLU A 340 9.86 -37.15 -13.08
C GLU A 340 9.03 -36.17 -13.91
N GLY A 341 9.50 -34.91 -13.98
CA GLY A 341 8.82 -33.81 -14.66
C GLY A 341 7.88 -32.98 -13.76
N THR A 342 7.61 -33.41 -12.53
CA THR A 342 6.90 -32.57 -11.55
C THR A 342 7.80 -31.40 -11.12
N LYS A 343 7.25 -30.18 -11.12
CA LYS A 343 7.97 -28.98 -10.64
C LYS A 343 8.12 -29.05 -9.12
N VAL A 344 9.34 -29.22 -8.63
CA VAL A 344 9.67 -29.30 -7.19
C VAL A 344 10.59 -28.15 -6.83
N VAL A 345 10.14 -27.31 -5.91
CA VAL A 345 10.89 -26.16 -5.40
C VAL A 345 11.24 -26.41 -3.93
N VAL A 346 12.48 -26.22 -3.57
CA VAL A 346 12.98 -26.42 -2.22
C VAL A 346 13.63 -25.14 -1.72
N ASP A 347 13.23 -24.70 -0.55
CA ASP A 347 13.84 -23.52 0.08
C ASP A 347 15.33 -23.75 0.32
N ALA A 348 16.13 -22.73 0.10
CA ALA A 348 17.58 -22.81 0.25
C ALA A 348 18.01 -23.21 1.67
N THR A 349 17.22 -22.87 2.71
CA THR A 349 17.51 -23.29 4.09
C THR A 349 17.30 -24.78 4.31
N VAL A 350 16.43 -25.42 3.55
CA VAL A 350 16.22 -26.88 3.60
C VAL A 350 17.43 -27.62 3.07
N MET A 351 18.10 -27.08 2.05
CA MET A 351 19.29 -27.72 1.48
C MET A 351 20.48 -27.78 2.44
N GLU A 352 20.49 -26.92 3.48
CA GLU A 352 21.50 -26.91 4.55
C GLU A 352 21.16 -27.84 5.72
N MET A 353 20.00 -28.53 5.69
CA MET A 353 19.59 -29.44 6.79
C MET A 353 20.32 -30.78 6.73
N TYR A 354 20.56 -31.34 7.93
CA TYR A 354 21.10 -32.68 8.14
C TYR A 354 20.13 -33.53 8.94
N ASN A 355 20.00 -34.80 8.55
CA ASN A 355 19.23 -35.83 9.27
C ASN A 355 17.78 -35.36 9.60
N ALA A 356 17.14 -34.71 8.65
CA ALA A 356 15.80 -34.17 8.76
C ALA A 356 14.71 -35.25 8.63
N CYS A 357 13.46 -34.85 8.89
CA CYS A 357 12.27 -35.65 8.65
C CYS A 357 11.44 -35.03 7.53
N ALA A 358 10.99 -35.86 6.56
CA ALA A 358 10.08 -35.45 5.49
C ALA A 358 9.00 -36.51 5.28
N GLY A 359 7.91 -36.18 4.58
CA GLY A 359 6.92 -37.16 4.16
C GLY A 359 7.55 -38.29 3.35
N ALA A 360 6.85 -39.43 3.20
CA ALA A 360 7.33 -40.57 2.44
C ALA A 360 6.45 -40.89 1.22
N ASN A 361 5.59 -39.97 0.79
CA ASN A 361 4.58 -40.15 -0.27
C ASN A 361 3.68 -41.37 -0.04
N GLU A 362 3.48 -41.74 1.21
CA GLU A 362 2.65 -42.85 1.66
C GLU A 362 1.93 -42.43 2.94
N LYS A 363 0.65 -42.80 3.04
CA LYS A 363 -0.16 -42.48 4.21
C LYS A 363 0.47 -43.03 5.48
N ASP A 364 0.49 -42.23 6.54
CA ASP A 364 1.01 -42.58 7.86
C ASP A 364 2.48 -43.02 7.85
N ALA A 365 3.30 -42.48 6.93
CA ALA A 365 4.72 -42.77 6.82
C ALA A 365 5.57 -41.52 6.56
N HIS A 366 6.76 -41.47 7.20
CA HIS A 366 7.75 -40.44 7.00
C HIS A 366 9.16 -41.03 6.79
N PHE A 367 10.00 -40.26 6.08
CA PHE A 367 11.44 -40.50 6.06
C PHE A 367 12.10 -39.77 7.20
N ILE A 368 13.02 -40.44 7.93
CA ILE A 368 13.95 -39.82 8.86
C ILE A 368 15.37 -39.95 8.31
N ASN A 369 16.29 -39.13 8.86
CA ASN A 369 17.66 -38.99 8.38
C ASN A 369 17.74 -38.54 6.91
N VAL A 370 16.80 -37.73 6.49
CA VAL A 370 16.82 -37.07 5.19
C VAL A 370 17.94 -36.03 5.19
N ASN A 371 18.82 -36.15 4.20
CA ASN A 371 19.85 -35.16 3.94
C ASN A 371 19.60 -34.58 2.56
N PRO A 372 18.95 -33.40 2.45
CA PRO A 372 18.47 -32.86 1.18
C PRO A 372 19.55 -32.80 0.09
N SER A 373 20.77 -32.41 0.44
CA SER A 373 21.90 -32.37 -0.50
C SER A 373 22.26 -33.75 -1.09
N ARG A 374 21.96 -34.86 -0.39
CA ARG A 374 22.17 -36.23 -0.86
C ARG A 374 20.92 -36.80 -1.54
N ASP A 375 19.74 -36.58 -0.94
CA ASP A 375 18.51 -37.33 -1.19
C ASP A 375 17.56 -36.66 -2.20
N PHE A 376 17.60 -35.32 -2.33
CA PHE A 376 16.75 -34.59 -3.26
C PHE A 376 17.42 -34.51 -4.62
N LYS A 377 16.68 -34.86 -5.67
CA LYS A 377 17.14 -34.82 -7.06
C LYS A 377 16.18 -34.02 -7.92
N ASN A 378 16.71 -33.37 -8.94
CA ASN A 378 15.92 -32.62 -9.91
C ASN A 378 14.99 -31.58 -9.27
N VAL A 379 15.49 -30.83 -8.26
CA VAL A 379 14.77 -29.79 -7.54
C VAL A 379 15.29 -28.40 -7.91
N ILE A 380 14.40 -27.41 -7.90
CA ILE A 380 14.73 -25.98 -8.02
C ILE A 380 15.03 -25.50 -6.59
N VAL A 381 16.20 -24.93 -6.37
CA VAL A 381 16.57 -24.38 -5.06
C VAL A 381 16.45 -22.87 -5.12
N ALA A 382 15.62 -22.27 -4.26
CA ALA A 382 15.38 -20.84 -4.21
C ALA A 382 15.03 -20.39 -2.78
N ASP A 383 15.04 -19.08 -2.55
CA ASP A 383 14.44 -18.47 -1.36
C ASP A 383 12.92 -18.40 -1.57
N ILE A 384 12.17 -19.27 -0.90
CA ILE A 384 10.70 -19.36 -1.04
C ILE A 384 9.96 -19.28 0.30
N ARG A 385 10.63 -18.99 1.39
CA ARG A 385 9.95 -18.88 2.69
C ARG A 385 9.52 -17.46 3.00
N MET A 386 8.49 -17.35 3.83
CA MET A 386 8.10 -16.08 4.45
C MET A 386 9.16 -15.62 5.44
N ILE A 387 9.43 -14.31 5.45
CA ILE A 387 10.26 -13.69 6.47
C ILE A 387 9.48 -13.61 7.80
N LYS A 388 10.21 -13.73 8.92
CA LYS A 388 9.62 -13.56 10.26
C LYS A 388 10.50 -12.68 11.13
N GLU A 389 9.91 -12.15 12.19
CA GLU A 389 10.64 -11.34 13.16
C GLU A 389 11.83 -12.12 13.76
N GLY A 390 12.97 -11.46 13.80
CA GLY A 390 14.23 -12.06 14.28
C GLY A 390 15.09 -12.73 13.19
N ASP A 391 14.59 -12.89 11.97
CA ASP A 391 15.42 -13.36 10.85
C ASP A 391 16.60 -12.42 10.58
N ALA A 392 17.69 -12.97 10.05
CA ALA A 392 18.87 -12.19 9.74
C ALA A 392 18.65 -11.28 8.53
N CYS A 393 18.88 -10.00 8.70
CA CYS A 393 18.84 -9.01 7.61
C CYS A 393 19.79 -9.44 6.47
N PRO A 394 19.32 -9.46 5.20
CA PRO A 394 20.16 -9.86 4.08
C PRO A 394 21.36 -8.93 3.87
N HIS A 395 21.24 -7.64 4.21
CA HIS A 395 22.29 -6.65 4.05
C HIS A 395 23.36 -6.71 5.15
N CYS A 396 22.95 -6.61 6.43
CA CYS A 396 23.89 -6.48 7.54
C CYS A 396 23.91 -7.64 8.53
N GLY A 397 22.97 -8.59 8.43
CA GLY A 397 22.87 -9.76 9.31
C GLY A 397 22.24 -9.50 10.68
N ALA A 398 21.88 -8.25 11.02
CA ALA A 398 21.15 -7.94 12.25
C ALA A 398 19.71 -8.49 12.21
N PRO A 399 19.07 -8.77 13.36
CA PRO A 399 17.70 -9.26 13.36
C PRO A 399 16.73 -8.23 12.79
N VAL A 400 15.85 -8.67 11.88
CA VAL A 400 14.77 -7.83 11.35
C VAL A 400 13.61 -7.72 12.32
N LYS A 401 12.88 -6.63 12.23
CA LYS A 401 11.61 -6.39 12.91
C LYS A 401 10.48 -6.43 11.91
N MET A 402 9.28 -6.76 12.40
CA MET A 402 8.04 -6.72 11.60
C MET A 402 7.17 -5.55 12.06
N THR A 403 6.52 -4.90 11.10
CA THR A 403 5.52 -3.86 11.35
C THR A 403 4.43 -3.94 10.30
N ARG A 404 3.34 -3.23 10.51
CA ARG A 404 2.27 -3.07 9.54
C ARG A 404 2.23 -1.68 8.96
N GLY A 405 1.74 -1.57 7.74
CA GLY A 405 1.56 -0.29 7.10
C GLY A 405 0.51 -0.30 5.99
N ILE A 406 0.21 0.89 5.51
CA ILE A 406 -0.74 1.15 4.44
C ILE A 406 0.07 1.64 3.24
N GLU A 407 0.06 0.89 2.15
CA GLU A 407 0.66 1.31 0.88
C GLU A 407 -0.06 2.55 0.36
N ALA A 408 0.60 3.71 0.44
CA ALA A 408 0.06 4.98 -0.01
C ALA A 408 0.49 5.33 -1.44
N GLY A 409 1.62 4.81 -1.90
CA GLY A 409 2.13 4.98 -3.26
C GLY A 409 3.16 3.92 -3.61
N GLN A 410 3.38 3.73 -4.90
CA GLN A 410 4.37 2.79 -5.41
C GLN A 410 5.05 3.33 -6.67
N VAL A 411 6.32 3.05 -6.82
CA VAL A 411 7.15 3.41 -7.97
C VAL A 411 7.66 2.13 -8.64
N PHE A 412 7.52 2.03 -9.98
CA PHE A 412 7.83 0.82 -10.76
C PHE A 412 8.77 1.12 -11.91
N THR A 413 9.69 0.20 -12.19
CA THR A 413 10.36 0.11 -13.49
C THR A 413 9.59 -0.85 -14.38
N LEU A 414 9.07 -0.40 -15.52
CA LEU A 414 8.28 -1.22 -16.46
C LEU A 414 9.12 -1.80 -17.60
N GLY A 415 10.28 -1.18 -17.87
CA GLY A 415 11.10 -1.54 -19.02
C GLY A 415 10.37 -1.34 -20.34
N THR A 416 10.41 -2.35 -21.21
CA THR A 416 9.78 -2.30 -22.54
C THR A 416 8.49 -3.11 -22.66
N LYS A 417 7.90 -3.54 -21.54
CA LYS A 417 6.72 -4.42 -21.53
C LYS A 417 5.58 -3.85 -22.38
N TYR A 418 5.18 -2.61 -22.11
CA TYR A 418 4.06 -1.95 -22.80
C TYR A 418 4.48 -1.40 -24.16
N SER A 419 5.65 -0.80 -24.28
CA SER A 419 6.14 -0.27 -25.55
C SER A 419 6.34 -1.35 -26.61
N LYS A 420 6.75 -2.56 -26.21
CA LYS A 420 6.86 -3.73 -27.10
C LYS A 420 5.49 -4.18 -27.60
N SER A 421 4.53 -4.38 -26.71
CA SER A 421 3.18 -4.85 -27.06
C SER A 421 2.42 -3.83 -27.92
N LEU A 422 2.56 -2.54 -27.62
CA LEU A 422 1.88 -1.44 -28.30
C LEU A 422 2.70 -0.80 -29.44
N HIS A 423 3.86 -1.37 -29.79
CA HIS A 423 4.76 -0.85 -30.84
C HIS A 423 5.14 0.63 -30.67
N ALA A 424 5.38 1.06 -29.42
CA ALA A 424 5.76 2.43 -29.10
C ALA A 424 7.29 2.59 -29.25
N THR A 425 7.72 3.21 -30.34
CA THR A 425 9.12 3.33 -30.76
C THR A 425 9.54 4.77 -31.04
N PHE A 426 10.84 5.02 -31.07
CA PHE A 426 11.43 6.28 -31.43
C PHE A 426 12.73 6.04 -32.27
N LEU A 427 13.22 7.06 -32.96
CA LEU A 427 14.49 7.00 -33.65
C LEU A 427 15.62 7.52 -32.75
N ASP A 428 16.66 6.71 -32.57
CA ASP A 428 17.89 7.09 -31.84
C ASP A 428 18.76 8.08 -32.65
N GLU A 429 19.95 8.44 -32.13
CA GLU A 429 20.89 9.39 -32.75
C GLU A 429 21.38 8.93 -34.13
N ASN A 430 21.33 7.63 -34.39
CA ASN A 430 21.76 7.01 -35.63
C ASN A 430 20.59 6.75 -36.60
N GLY A 431 19.38 7.20 -36.25
CA GLY A 431 18.17 6.95 -37.03
C GLY A 431 17.65 5.51 -36.92
N LYS A 432 18.11 4.74 -35.92
CA LYS A 432 17.64 3.38 -35.67
C LYS A 432 16.44 3.41 -34.78
N GLU A 433 15.43 2.62 -35.15
CA GLU A 433 14.23 2.43 -34.34
C GLU A 433 14.53 1.66 -33.04
N LYS A 434 14.03 2.18 -31.91
CA LYS A 434 14.15 1.58 -30.59
C LYS A 434 12.83 1.68 -29.85
N LEU A 435 12.58 0.73 -28.94
CA LEU A 435 11.44 0.75 -28.02
C LEU A 435 11.66 1.79 -26.93
N LEU A 436 10.60 2.49 -26.54
CA LEU A 436 10.58 3.35 -25.36
C LEU A 436 10.73 2.51 -24.10
N VAL A 437 11.53 2.96 -23.16
CA VAL A 437 11.70 2.34 -21.84
C VAL A 437 10.88 3.12 -20.83
N MET A 438 10.05 2.44 -20.05
CA MET A 438 8.99 3.07 -19.26
C MET A 438 9.15 2.83 -17.77
N GLY A 439 8.67 3.80 -16.98
CA GLY A 439 8.37 3.67 -15.56
C GLY A 439 6.91 4.09 -15.27
N CYS A 440 6.36 3.61 -14.17
CA CYS A 440 5.01 3.94 -13.68
C CYS A 440 5.06 4.27 -12.18
N TYR A 441 4.36 5.31 -11.77
CA TYR A 441 4.47 5.85 -10.42
C TYR A 441 3.10 6.30 -9.91
N GLY A 442 2.52 5.54 -8.97
CA GLY A 442 1.17 5.73 -8.46
C GLY A 442 1.12 6.23 -7.01
N ILE A 443 0.24 7.18 -6.70
CA ILE A 443 -0.14 7.57 -5.32
C ILE A 443 -1.64 7.47 -5.20
N GLY A 444 -2.12 6.66 -4.24
CA GLY A 444 -3.52 6.59 -3.87
C GLY A 444 -3.93 7.80 -3.03
N VAL A 445 -4.39 8.88 -3.66
CA VAL A 445 -4.70 10.15 -3.00
C VAL A 445 -5.76 9.98 -1.90
N SER A 446 -6.84 9.28 -2.20
CA SER A 446 -7.90 9.00 -1.22
C SER A 446 -7.43 8.03 -0.13
N ARG A 447 -6.62 7.04 -0.47
CA ARG A 447 -5.98 6.12 0.49
C ARG A 447 -5.01 6.86 1.41
N THR A 448 -4.23 7.81 0.89
CA THR A 448 -3.31 8.65 1.69
C THR A 448 -4.06 9.44 2.77
N MET A 449 -5.26 9.98 2.46
CA MET A 449 -6.09 10.64 3.46
C MET A 449 -6.52 9.68 4.58
N ALA A 450 -6.93 8.47 4.23
CA ALA A 450 -7.29 7.45 5.21
C ALA A 450 -6.08 7.02 6.07
N ALA A 451 -4.92 6.82 5.45
CA ALA A 451 -3.67 6.47 6.13
C ALA A 451 -3.22 7.58 7.10
N ALA A 452 -3.35 8.85 6.71
CA ALA A 452 -3.05 9.97 7.59
C ALA A 452 -3.93 9.98 8.85
N ILE A 453 -5.22 9.65 8.72
CA ILE A 453 -6.15 9.54 9.86
C ILE A 453 -5.81 8.30 10.70
N GLU A 454 -5.50 7.18 10.07
CA GLU A 454 -5.17 5.95 10.78
C GLU A 454 -3.93 6.11 11.66
N GLN A 455 -2.93 6.83 11.17
CA GLN A 455 -1.71 7.13 11.91
C GLN A 455 -1.89 8.22 12.98
N ASN A 456 -2.82 9.19 12.77
CA ASN A 456 -2.95 10.38 13.59
C ASN A 456 -4.38 10.53 14.13
N ASN A 457 -4.68 9.87 15.23
CA ASN A 457 -5.96 9.97 15.92
C ASN A 457 -5.84 9.65 17.42
N ASP A 458 -6.88 9.97 18.19
CA ASP A 458 -7.08 9.56 19.58
C ASP A 458 -8.56 9.20 19.84
N GLU A 459 -8.94 8.98 21.11
CA GLU A 459 -10.32 8.68 21.49
C GLU A 459 -11.31 9.80 21.14
N ASN A 460 -10.86 11.05 21.03
CA ASN A 460 -11.69 12.22 20.77
C ASN A 460 -11.92 12.45 19.26
N GLY A 461 -11.00 12.04 18.41
CA GLY A 461 -11.13 12.23 16.97
C GLY A 461 -9.81 12.23 16.21
N ILE A 462 -9.83 12.91 15.06
CA ILE A 462 -8.67 13.03 14.15
C ILE A 462 -7.65 14.04 14.73
N ILE A 463 -6.37 13.82 14.41
CA ILE A 463 -5.26 14.74 14.72
C ILE A 463 -4.56 15.07 13.40
N TRP A 464 -5.08 16.01 12.64
CA TRP A 464 -4.51 16.32 11.33
C TRP A 464 -3.09 16.89 11.43
N PRO A 465 -2.15 16.40 10.58
CA PRO A 465 -1.00 17.21 10.19
C PRO A 465 -1.49 18.51 9.55
N ARG A 466 -0.88 19.65 9.92
CA ARG A 466 -1.33 20.97 9.48
C ARG A 466 -1.46 21.09 7.96
N ALA A 467 -0.49 20.55 7.22
CA ALA A 467 -0.41 20.69 5.77
C ALA A 467 -1.66 20.17 5.02
N ILE A 468 -2.34 19.16 5.57
CA ILE A 468 -3.49 18.50 4.95
C ILE A 468 -4.80 18.67 5.73
N ALA A 469 -4.78 19.39 6.85
CA ALA A 469 -5.97 19.66 7.65
C ALA A 469 -7.05 20.39 6.83
N PRO A 470 -8.35 20.05 6.97
CA PRO A 470 -9.42 20.72 6.21
C PRO A 470 -9.49 22.23 6.49
N PHE A 471 -9.15 22.65 7.70
CA PHE A 471 -8.83 24.01 8.15
C PHE A 471 -7.69 23.95 9.16
N GLU A 472 -6.79 24.93 9.15
CA GLU A 472 -5.65 24.99 10.08
C GLU A 472 -6.09 25.40 11.48
N VAL A 473 -7.11 26.26 11.55
CA VAL A 473 -7.59 26.83 12.81
C VAL A 473 -9.10 27.03 12.79
N VAL A 474 -9.72 26.73 13.93
CA VAL A 474 -11.13 27.06 14.18
C VAL A 474 -11.25 28.09 15.29
N VAL A 475 -11.99 29.16 15.06
CA VAL A 475 -12.34 30.17 16.07
C VAL A 475 -13.76 29.88 16.57
N VAL A 476 -13.87 29.66 17.88
CA VAL A 476 -15.13 29.22 18.51
C VAL A 476 -15.60 30.24 19.55
N PRO A 477 -16.58 31.07 19.25
CA PRO A 477 -17.29 31.82 20.28
C PRO A 477 -18.09 30.83 21.14
N VAL A 478 -17.89 30.85 22.46
CA VAL A 478 -18.55 29.95 23.42
C VAL A 478 -20.07 30.10 23.32
N ASN A 479 -20.54 31.35 23.18
CA ASN A 479 -21.94 31.70 22.95
C ASN A 479 -22.07 32.62 21.73
N ALA A 480 -22.43 32.09 20.57
CA ALA A 480 -22.62 32.89 19.34
C ALA A 480 -23.88 33.79 19.36
N LYS A 481 -24.70 33.74 20.44
CA LYS A 481 -25.82 34.69 20.65
C LYS A 481 -25.36 35.93 21.43
N ASP A 482 -24.21 35.89 22.05
CA ASP A 482 -23.56 37.00 22.73
C ASP A 482 -22.79 37.83 21.68
N GLU A 483 -23.26 39.03 21.41
CA GLU A 483 -22.70 39.90 20.37
C GLU A 483 -21.23 40.25 20.63
N ALA A 484 -20.82 40.41 21.90
CA ALA A 484 -19.45 40.74 22.26
C ALA A 484 -18.47 39.57 21.97
N GLN A 485 -18.88 38.32 22.30
CA GLN A 485 -18.10 37.12 21.99
C GLN A 485 -18.03 36.89 20.48
N LEU A 486 -19.14 37.04 19.77
CA LEU A 486 -19.18 36.84 18.33
C LEU A 486 -18.33 37.89 17.59
N SER A 487 -18.46 39.18 17.96
CA SER A 487 -17.69 40.26 17.33
C SER A 487 -16.18 40.09 17.54
N LEU A 488 -15.73 39.73 18.75
CA LEU A 488 -14.34 39.42 19.02
C LEU A 488 -13.84 38.20 18.24
N ALA A 489 -14.66 37.15 18.15
CA ALA A 489 -14.32 35.95 17.36
C ALA A 489 -14.19 36.28 15.87
N GLU A 490 -15.05 37.16 15.34
CA GLU A 490 -14.97 37.66 13.95
C GLU A 490 -13.72 38.50 13.70
N GLU A 491 -13.34 39.35 14.65
CA GLU A 491 -12.11 40.14 14.57
C GLU A 491 -10.88 39.24 14.48
N ILE A 492 -10.75 38.25 15.39
CA ILE A 492 -9.65 37.28 15.39
C ILE A 492 -9.66 36.47 14.08
N TYR A 493 -10.81 35.97 13.66
CA TYR A 493 -10.98 35.22 12.42
C TYR A 493 -10.53 36.03 11.19
N ASN A 494 -10.94 37.31 11.10
CA ASN A 494 -10.57 38.20 10.00
C ASN A 494 -9.07 38.49 10.02
N GLY A 495 -8.47 38.67 11.21
CA GLY A 495 -7.03 38.84 11.38
C GLY A 495 -6.23 37.65 10.89
N LEU A 496 -6.67 36.42 11.21
CA LEU A 496 -6.08 35.17 10.71
C LEU A 496 -6.14 35.08 9.19
N LYS A 497 -7.31 35.34 8.60
CA LYS A 497 -7.50 35.30 7.13
C LYS A 497 -6.65 36.34 6.41
N ALA A 498 -6.57 37.57 6.93
CA ALA A 498 -5.75 38.63 6.34
C ALA A 498 -4.26 38.25 6.29
N ASN A 499 -3.81 37.37 7.18
CA ASN A 499 -2.46 36.84 7.22
C ASN A 499 -2.31 35.44 6.60
N GLY A 500 -3.27 35.00 5.78
CA GLY A 500 -3.19 33.81 4.94
C GLY A 500 -3.53 32.49 5.63
N ALA A 501 -3.96 32.48 6.91
CA ALA A 501 -4.37 31.25 7.58
C ALA A 501 -5.73 30.72 7.05
N ASP A 502 -5.80 29.41 6.85
CA ASP A 502 -7.04 28.75 6.46
C ASP A 502 -7.95 28.52 7.68
N ALA A 503 -8.74 29.55 8.02
CA ALA A 503 -9.54 29.61 9.23
C ALA A 503 -11.01 29.31 9.01
N LEU A 504 -11.63 28.64 10.02
CA LEU A 504 -13.07 28.47 10.17
C LEU A 504 -13.56 29.27 11.38
N LEU A 505 -14.67 29.98 11.24
CA LEU A 505 -15.40 30.60 12.36
C LEU A 505 -16.61 29.71 12.68
N ASP A 506 -16.67 29.15 13.89
CA ASP A 506 -17.85 28.35 14.34
C ASP A 506 -18.91 29.26 14.95
N ASP A 507 -19.63 29.95 14.07
CA ASP A 507 -20.73 30.88 14.38
C ASP A 507 -22.08 30.17 14.62
N ARG A 508 -22.10 28.84 14.71
CA ARG A 508 -23.32 28.08 15.04
C ARG A 508 -23.84 28.46 16.43
N LYS A 509 -25.17 28.45 16.57
CA LYS A 509 -25.84 28.76 17.85
C LYS A 509 -25.93 27.57 18.80
N ASP A 510 -25.15 26.50 18.54
CA ASP A 510 -25.06 25.30 19.36
C ASP A 510 -24.37 25.58 20.71
N ARG A 511 -24.58 24.66 21.67
CA ARG A 511 -23.88 24.71 22.98
C ARG A 511 -22.38 24.54 22.78
N ALA A 512 -21.59 25.24 23.58
CA ALA A 512 -20.13 25.19 23.53
C ALA A 512 -19.55 23.76 23.54
N GLY A 513 -20.10 22.87 24.41
CA GLY A 513 -19.68 21.48 24.48
C GLY A 513 -19.88 20.67 23.18
N VAL A 514 -20.89 21.02 22.36
CA VAL A 514 -21.10 20.40 21.04
C VAL A 514 -20.03 20.89 20.08
N LYS A 515 -19.79 22.20 20.01
CA LYS A 515 -18.77 22.82 19.15
C LYS A 515 -17.37 22.28 19.45
N PHE A 516 -17.02 22.14 20.76
CA PHE A 516 -15.73 21.62 21.17
C PHE A 516 -15.55 20.14 20.78
N LYS A 517 -16.58 19.32 20.98
CA LYS A 517 -16.56 17.91 20.57
C LYS A 517 -16.44 17.75 19.05
N ASP A 518 -17.18 18.55 18.30
CA ASP A 518 -17.06 18.57 16.84
C ASP A 518 -15.66 19.01 16.39
N ALA A 519 -15.09 20.04 17.01
CA ALA A 519 -13.76 20.53 16.71
C ALA A 519 -12.67 19.48 16.99
N ASP A 520 -12.76 18.76 18.12
CA ASP A 520 -11.84 17.69 18.46
C ASP A 520 -12.06 16.45 17.57
N LEU A 521 -13.31 16.10 17.22
CA LEU A 521 -13.65 14.99 16.31
C LEU A 521 -13.13 15.23 14.89
N ILE A 522 -13.35 16.43 14.34
CA ILE A 522 -12.87 16.81 13.01
C ILE A 522 -11.34 16.98 13.02
N GLY A 523 -10.76 17.43 14.15
CA GLY A 523 -9.33 17.44 14.38
C GLY A 523 -8.63 18.69 13.84
N TYR A 524 -9.21 19.88 13.94
CA TYR A 524 -8.51 21.12 13.56
C TYR A 524 -7.23 21.28 14.37
N PRO A 525 -6.06 21.53 13.75
CA PRO A 525 -4.77 21.63 14.44
C PRO A 525 -4.76 22.62 15.60
N LEU A 526 -5.47 23.75 15.46
CA LEU A 526 -5.57 24.79 16.47
C LEU A 526 -7.04 25.20 16.70
N ARG A 527 -7.45 25.30 17.95
CA ARG A 527 -8.75 25.86 18.34
C ARG A 527 -8.56 27.11 19.17
N ILE A 528 -9.18 28.22 18.77
CA ILE A 528 -9.23 29.48 19.51
C ILE A 528 -10.61 29.60 20.17
N THR A 529 -10.64 29.70 21.48
CA THR A 529 -11.87 29.78 22.27
C THR A 529 -12.10 31.23 22.71
N VAL A 530 -13.22 31.81 22.30
CA VAL A 530 -13.64 33.16 22.67
C VAL A 530 -14.84 33.05 23.61
N GLY A 531 -14.59 33.10 24.91
CA GLY A 531 -15.60 33.01 25.97
C GLY A 531 -15.74 34.30 26.75
N PRO A 532 -16.49 34.28 27.87
CA PRO A 532 -16.66 35.45 28.74
C PRO A 532 -15.32 36.03 29.26
N LYS A 533 -14.33 35.18 29.51
CA LYS A 533 -12.98 35.62 29.92
C LYS A 533 -12.27 36.43 28.86
N ALA A 534 -12.44 36.05 27.58
CA ALA A 534 -11.84 36.81 26.48
C ALA A 534 -12.42 38.21 26.38
N VAL A 535 -13.73 38.38 26.62
CA VAL A 535 -14.39 39.70 26.57
C VAL A 535 -14.08 40.54 27.82
N ASN A 536 -14.18 39.96 29.03
CA ASN A 536 -14.18 40.68 30.30
C ASN A 536 -12.77 40.76 30.94
N GLU A 537 -11.92 39.75 30.72
CA GLU A 537 -10.62 39.58 31.38
C GLU A 537 -9.46 39.62 30.38
N ASP A 538 -9.71 39.97 29.14
CA ASP A 538 -8.72 40.01 28.05
C ASP A 538 -7.90 38.72 27.91
N THR A 539 -8.56 37.55 28.09
CA THR A 539 -7.88 36.26 28.09
C THR A 539 -8.51 35.33 27.06
N VAL A 540 -7.85 35.12 25.91
CA VAL A 540 -8.20 34.21 24.83
C VAL A 540 -7.42 32.91 25.02
N GLU A 541 -8.09 31.77 24.87
CA GLU A 541 -7.50 30.43 24.98
C GLU A 541 -7.26 29.82 23.60
N LEU A 542 -6.04 29.32 23.37
CA LEU A 542 -5.62 28.61 22.17
C LEU A 542 -5.25 27.17 22.55
N LYS A 543 -5.96 26.18 22.03
CA LYS A 543 -5.71 24.76 22.29
C LYS A 543 -5.11 24.10 21.06
N ILE A 544 -3.93 23.51 21.22
CA ILE A 544 -3.26 22.67 20.23
C ILE A 544 -3.88 21.27 20.26
N ARG A 545 -4.36 20.78 19.10
CA ARG A 545 -5.08 19.49 19.03
C ARG A 545 -4.17 18.29 19.32
N ARG A 546 -2.93 18.32 18.83
CA ARG A 546 -2.01 17.18 18.85
C ARG A 546 -1.61 16.75 20.27
N ASN A 547 -1.28 17.70 21.13
CA ASN A 547 -0.79 17.44 22.49
C ASN A 547 -1.73 17.91 23.59
N GLY A 548 -2.88 18.53 23.24
CA GLY A 548 -3.84 19.08 24.17
C GLY A 548 -3.38 20.33 24.93
N GLU A 549 -2.19 20.85 24.62
CA GLU A 549 -1.63 22.04 25.26
C GLU A 549 -2.53 23.26 25.04
N THR A 550 -2.72 24.03 26.09
CA THR A 550 -3.51 25.25 26.08
C THR A 550 -2.63 26.44 26.40
N VAL A 551 -2.61 27.42 25.50
CA VAL A 551 -1.91 28.69 25.66
C VAL A 551 -2.94 29.81 25.80
N THR A 552 -2.70 30.78 26.68
CA THR A 552 -3.54 31.96 26.82
C THR A 552 -2.78 33.21 26.39
N CYS A 553 -3.48 34.19 25.81
CA CYS A 553 -2.94 35.48 25.40
C CYS A 553 -4.01 36.58 25.48
N SER A 554 -3.62 37.82 25.29
CA SER A 554 -4.58 38.94 25.17
C SER A 554 -5.37 38.83 23.85
N LYS A 555 -6.56 39.42 23.79
CA LYS A 555 -7.39 39.45 22.58
C LYS A 555 -6.70 40.12 21.39
N ALA A 556 -5.88 41.17 21.68
CA ALA A 556 -5.12 41.89 20.65
C ALA A 556 -4.03 41.02 20.03
N GLU A 557 -3.46 40.08 20.79
CA GLU A 557 -2.34 39.20 20.35
C GLU A 557 -2.88 37.86 19.76
N ALA A 558 -4.15 37.54 19.94
CA ALA A 558 -4.69 36.18 19.66
C ALA A 558 -4.42 35.73 18.23
N ALA A 559 -4.63 36.57 17.22
CA ALA A 559 -4.34 36.21 15.84
C ALA A 559 -2.84 36.00 15.58
N ALA A 560 -1.99 36.88 16.09
CA ALA A 560 -0.53 36.80 15.94
C ALA A 560 0.03 35.55 16.65
N LYS A 561 -0.44 35.27 17.87
CA LYS A 561 -0.05 34.09 18.65
C LYS A 561 -0.49 32.79 17.98
N ALA A 562 -1.70 32.76 17.40
CA ALA A 562 -2.16 31.62 16.63
C ALA A 562 -1.29 31.34 15.39
N LEU A 563 -0.90 32.40 14.65
CA LEU A 563 0.00 32.27 13.50
C LEU A 563 1.40 31.77 13.89
N GLU A 564 1.92 32.23 15.05
CA GLU A 564 3.16 31.72 15.62
C GLU A 564 3.08 30.22 15.94
N LEU A 565 2.02 29.80 16.64
CA LEU A 565 1.79 28.38 16.97
C LEU A 565 1.64 27.52 15.72
N LEU A 566 0.88 27.98 14.73
CA LEU A 566 0.71 27.26 13.47
C LEU A 566 2.02 27.03 12.71
N LYS A 567 3.03 27.88 12.84
CA LYS A 567 4.35 27.67 12.20
C LYS A 567 5.10 26.48 12.78
N ASN A 568 4.80 26.10 14.02
CA ASN A 568 5.48 25.05 14.75
C ASN A 568 4.68 23.72 14.75
N LEU A 569 3.50 23.69 14.10
CA LEU A 569 2.65 22.53 13.90
C LEU A 569 2.81 21.96 12.47
#